data_18b861529735e196dabb78ef771fc8eb
#
_entry.id   18b861529735e196dabb78ef771fc8eb
#
_cell.length_a   1.000
_cell.length_b   1.000
_cell.length_c   1.000
_cell.angle_alpha   90.00
_cell.angle_beta   90.00
_cell.angle_gamma   90.00
#
_symmetry.space_group_name_H-M   'P 1'
#
loop_
_entity.id
_entity.type
_entity.pdbx_description
1 polymer ?
#
loop_
_entity_poly.entity_id
_entity_poly.type
_entity_poly.pdbx_seq_one_letter_code
_entity_poly.pdbx_strand_id
1 'polypeptide(L)'
;DGAHIRCTGAECPAQLLRHLVHFASRDAMDIEGLGPAVVENLVGAGLVKGPGDLYHLNAEEVAQLERMGKKSAENLVAAIERSKGNDLSRLLFAFGIRQVGQKAGKVLAARFGTLDALIAASEEELTAVPDIGGITARSLLQWFQSPQSIHLIDTLREAGVNLESHEEPVGDQLAGKIFVLTGTLERFTRDEAGAMIEAQGGKVSGSVSKKTSYVVAGEAAGSKLRKAQELGIPVLTEEEFLTMLGSRLDSDQL
;
A
#
# COMPACT_ATOMS: atom_id res chain seq x y z
N ASP A 1 17.27 17.61 -8.22
CA ASP A 1 17.33 19.06 -8.09
C ASP A 1 16.06 19.56 -7.43
N GLY A 2 16.06 19.64 -6.12
CA GLY A 2 14.96 20.20 -5.34
C GLY A 2 15.48 21.33 -4.44
N ALA A 3 14.64 22.31 -4.11
CA ALA A 3 14.97 23.49 -3.30
C ALA A 3 15.41 23.17 -1.85
N HIS A 4 15.49 21.90 -1.46
CA HIS A 4 15.86 21.48 -0.12
C HIS A 4 17.22 20.78 -0.13
N ILE A 5 18.15 21.29 0.69
CA ILE A 5 19.42 20.63 0.98
C ILE A 5 19.11 19.34 1.74
N ARG A 6 19.42 18.19 1.14
CA ARG A 6 19.25 16.88 1.76
C ARG A 6 20.63 16.28 2.05
N CYS A 7 20.78 15.74 3.25
CA CYS A 7 21.95 14.94 3.55
C CYS A 7 21.92 13.67 2.67
N THR A 8 22.99 13.42 1.92
CA THR A 8 23.12 12.23 1.04
C THR A 8 23.91 11.10 1.70
N GLY A 9 24.38 11.30 2.93
CA GLY A 9 25.11 10.27 3.68
C GLY A 9 24.20 9.15 4.13
N ALA A 10 24.50 7.91 3.74
CA ALA A 10 23.73 6.72 4.12
C ALA A 10 23.66 6.50 5.66
N GLU A 11 24.63 7.05 6.40
CA GLU A 11 24.75 6.96 7.87
C GLU A 11 24.32 8.24 8.60
N CYS A 12 23.55 9.13 7.95
CA CYS A 12 23.11 10.36 8.59
C CYS A 12 22.08 10.07 9.70
N PRO A 13 22.37 10.39 10.99
CA PRO A 13 21.45 10.14 12.10
C PRO A 13 20.07 10.75 11.89
N ALA A 14 19.98 11.93 11.27
CA ALA A 14 18.71 12.59 10.98
C ALA A 14 17.88 11.82 9.93
N GLN A 15 18.49 11.11 9.00
CA GLN A 15 17.78 10.23 8.05
C GLN A 15 17.28 8.98 8.75
N LEU A 16 18.10 8.37 9.60
CA LEU A 16 17.72 7.21 10.40
C LEU A 16 16.50 7.52 11.28
N LEU A 17 16.53 8.64 12.02
CA LEU A 17 15.41 9.07 12.85
C LEU A 17 14.12 9.24 12.04
N ARG A 18 14.19 9.93 10.90
CA ARG A 18 13.03 10.13 10.02
C ARG A 18 12.50 8.81 9.48
N HIS A 19 13.39 7.91 9.08
CA HIS A 19 13.01 6.60 8.55
C HIS A 19 12.31 5.75 9.63
N LEU A 20 12.84 5.72 10.86
CA LEU A 20 12.22 5.01 11.99
C LEU A 20 10.85 5.60 12.36
N VAL A 21 10.73 6.93 12.40
CA VAL A 21 9.43 7.61 12.65
C VAL A 21 8.42 7.30 11.54
N HIS A 22 8.87 7.31 10.27
CA HIS A 22 8.01 6.91 9.14
C HIS A 22 7.60 5.45 9.25
N PHE A 23 8.55 4.54 9.50
CA PHE A 23 8.31 3.11 9.64
C PHE A 23 7.26 2.82 10.73
N ALA A 24 7.33 3.53 11.85
CA ALA A 24 6.42 3.36 12.98
C ALA A 24 5.07 4.07 12.80
N SER A 25 4.92 4.93 11.79
CA SER A 25 3.72 5.76 11.62
C SER A 25 2.45 4.93 11.46
N ARG A 26 1.29 5.56 11.75
CA ARG A 26 -0.04 4.94 11.69
C ARG A 26 -0.35 4.30 10.34
N ASP A 27 0.09 4.92 9.25
CA ASP A 27 -0.16 4.45 7.89
C ASP A 27 0.84 3.38 7.43
N ALA A 28 1.96 3.24 8.14
CA ALA A 28 2.97 2.22 7.94
C ALA A 28 2.77 1.05 8.92
N MET A 29 3.72 0.76 9.79
CA MET A 29 3.64 -0.39 10.70
C MET A 29 2.82 -0.12 11.96
N ASP A 30 2.32 1.10 12.18
CA ASP A 30 1.41 1.48 13.27
C ASP A 30 1.90 1.05 14.66
N ILE A 31 3.14 1.40 14.97
CA ILE A 31 3.76 1.06 16.25
C ILE A 31 3.44 2.15 17.26
N GLU A 32 2.36 1.95 18.01
CA GLU A 32 1.92 2.88 19.03
C GLU A 32 2.99 3.05 20.13
N GLY A 33 3.22 4.29 20.54
CA GLY A 33 4.24 4.63 21.54
C GLY A 33 5.64 4.88 20.96
N LEU A 34 5.90 4.59 19.69
CA LEU A 34 7.18 4.84 19.04
C LEU A 34 7.19 6.22 18.35
N GLY A 35 7.03 7.28 19.15
CA GLY A 35 7.13 8.66 18.68
C GLY A 35 8.58 9.16 18.54
N PRO A 36 8.78 10.38 17.96
CA PRO A 36 10.12 10.92 17.69
C PRO A 36 11.07 10.91 18.89
N ALA A 37 10.61 11.31 20.08
CA ALA A 37 11.43 11.33 21.29
C ALA A 37 11.88 9.94 21.74
N VAL A 38 11.02 8.93 21.59
CA VAL A 38 11.37 7.53 21.93
C VAL A 38 12.36 6.97 20.90
N VAL A 39 12.17 7.27 19.63
CA VAL A 39 13.11 6.91 18.56
C VAL A 39 14.49 7.53 18.82
N GLU A 40 14.55 8.83 19.17
CA GLU A 40 15.81 9.50 19.52
C GLU A 40 16.50 8.82 20.69
N ASN A 41 15.77 8.45 21.74
CA ASN A 41 16.33 7.75 22.91
C ASN A 41 16.88 6.37 22.55
N LEU A 42 16.13 5.58 21.77
CA LEU A 42 16.54 4.25 21.31
C LEU A 42 17.81 4.31 20.44
N VAL A 43 17.87 5.25 19.51
CA VAL A 43 19.06 5.46 18.66
C VAL A 43 20.22 6.00 19.47
N GLY A 44 19.99 6.97 20.36
CA GLY A 44 21.00 7.54 21.25
C GLY A 44 21.61 6.53 22.21
N ALA A 45 20.83 5.56 22.68
CA ALA A 45 21.29 4.46 23.51
C ALA A 45 21.99 3.33 22.69
N GLY A 46 22.00 3.43 21.36
CA GLY A 46 22.59 2.41 20.49
C GLY A 46 21.79 1.12 20.37
N LEU A 47 20.55 1.10 20.87
CA LEU A 47 19.66 -0.06 20.82
C LEU A 47 19.05 -0.30 19.43
N VAL A 48 18.93 0.76 18.63
CA VAL A 48 18.33 0.71 17.30
C VAL A 48 19.22 1.45 16.30
N LYS A 49 19.63 0.74 15.25
CA LYS A 49 20.40 1.24 14.11
C LYS A 49 19.63 1.15 12.79
N GLY A 50 18.47 0.49 12.81
CA GLY A 50 17.59 0.33 11.67
C GLY A 50 16.21 -0.20 12.09
N PRO A 51 15.21 -0.19 11.17
CA PRO A 51 13.86 -0.66 11.51
C PRO A 51 13.80 -2.13 11.96
N GLY A 52 14.71 -2.97 11.47
CA GLY A 52 14.77 -4.40 11.87
C GLY A 52 15.09 -4.57 13.36
N ASP A 53 15.94 -3.71 13.93
CA ASP A 53 16.34 -3.80 15.33
C ASP A 53 15.17 -3.58 16.30
N LEU A 54 14.11 -2.88 15.85
CA LEU A 54 12.91 -2.67 16.66
C LEU A 54 12.29 -3.98 17.14
N TYR A 55 12.35 -5.02 16.32
CA TYR A 55 11.76 -6.33 16.61
C TYR A 55 12.61 -7.20 17.54
N HIS A 56 13.80 -6.74 17.92
CA HIS A 56 14.69 -7.39 18.89
C HIS A 56 14.70 -6.69 20.26
N LEU A 57 13.96 -5.57 20.39
CA LEU A 57 13.86 -4.84 21.65
C LEU A 57 13.13 -5.66 22.72
N ASN A 58 13.65 -5.62 23.94
CA ASN A 58 12.95 -6.16 25.11
C ASN A 58 12.52 -5.04 26.07
N ALA A 59 11.49 -5.31 26.86
CA ALA A 59 10.90 -4.30 27.74
C ALA A 59 11.85 -3.86 28.88
N GLU A 60 12.78 -4.71 29.30
CA GLU A 60 13.72 -4.42 30.37
C GLU A 60 14.75 -3.37 29.91
N GLU A 61 15.32 -3.53 28.72
CA GLU A 61 16.24 -2.56 28.11
C GLU A 61 15.54 -1.23 27.81
N VAL A 62 14.35 -1.29 27.24
CA VAL A 62 13.56 -0.08 26.92
C VAL A 62 13.17 0.68 28.20
N ALA A 63 12.88 -0.01 29.29
CA ALA A 63 12.55 0.63 30.57
C ALA A 63 13.73 1.38 31.22
N GLN A 64 14.98 1.14 30.79
CA GLN A 64 16.17 1.86 31.26
C GLN A 64 16.33 3.23 30.56
N LEU A 65 15.59 3.48 29.49
CA LEU A 65 15.68 4.74 28.76
C LEU A 65 15.09 5.90 29.56
N GLU A 66 15.63 7.09 29.34
CA GLU A 66 15.14 8.31 29.96
C GLU A 66 13.64 8.52 29.66
N ARG A 67 12.86 8.82 30.70
CA ARG A 67 11.39 9.04 30.63
C ARG A 67 10.57 7.83 30.16
N MET A 68 11.15 6.64 30.18
CA MET A 68 10.46 5.40 29.82
C MET A 68 10.23 4.57 31.10
N GLY A 69 8.99 4.48 31.54
CA GLY A 69 8.62 3.61 32.66
C GLY A 69 8.35 2.16 32.20
N LYS A 70 8.39 1.21 33.15
CA LYS A 70 8.17 -0.22 32.89
C LYS A 70 6.91 -0.49 32.05
N LYS A 71 5.77 0.09 32.44
CA LYS A 71 4.50 -0.08 31.71
C LYS A 71 4.55 0.47 30.28
N SER A 72 5.21 1.62 30.07
CA SER A 72 5.37 2.20 28.74
C SER A 72 6.27 1.34 27.85
N ALA A 73 7.33 0.77 28.42
CA ALA A 73 8.21 -0.16 27.73
C ALA A 73 7.49 -1.46 27.34
N GLU A 74 6.72 -2.04 28.25
CA GLU A 74 5.89 -3.22 27.99
C GLU A 74 4.86 -2.96 26.86
N ASN A 75 4.17 -1.80 26.91
CA ASN A 75 3.21 -1.40 25.89
C ASN A 75 3.87 -1.20 24.51
N LEU A 76 5.06 -0.58 24.47
CA LEU A 76 5.80 -0.38 23.23
C LEU A 76 6.23 -1.71 22.62
N VAL A 77 6.82 -2.61 23.41
CA VAL A 77 7.23 -3.94 22.92
C VAL A 77 6.01 -4.73 22.44
N ALA A 78 4.88 -4.66 23.16
CA ALA A 78 3.63 -5.28 22.71
C ALA A 78 3.09 -4.67 21.41
N ALA A 79 3.24 -3.35 21.19
CA ALA A 79 2.87 -2.71 19.93
C ALA A 79 3.77 -3.14 18.76
N ILE A 80 5.08 -3.27 19.01
CA ILE A 80 6.04 -3.81 18.02
C ILE A 80 5.65 -5.25 17.66
N GLU A 81 5.35 -6.10 18.64
CA GLU A 81 4.95 -7.47 18.39
C GLU A 81 3.66 -7.57 17.57
N ARG A 82 2.64 -6.76 17.90
CA ARG A 82 1.41 -6.70 17.11
C ARG A 82 1.65 -6.28 15.67
N SER A 83 2.60 -5.37 15.43
CA SER A 83 2.90 -4.87 14.09
C SER A 83 3.44 -5.95 13.13
N LYS A 84 3.97 -7.06 13.64
CA LYS A 84 4.43 -8.19 12.83
C LYS A 84 3.33 -8.78 11.95
N GLY A 85 2.08 -8.73 12.39
CA GLY A 85 0.92 -9.23 11.63
C GLY A 85 0.37 -8.26 10.58
N ASN A 86 0.95 -7.10 10.41
CA ASN A 86 0.47 -6.13 9.42
C ASN A 86 0.65 -6.68 7.99
N ASP A 87 -0.25 -6.25 7.10
CA ASP A 87 -0.24 -6.63 5.69
C ASP A 87 1.02 -6.12 4.96
N LEU A 88 1.46 -6.87 3.95
CA LEU A 88 2.59 -6.52 3.09
C LEU A 88 2.48 -5.10 2.50
N SER A 89 1.28 -4.65 2.16
CA SER A 89 1.05 -3.30 1.60
C SER A 89 1.53 -2.19 2.54
N ARG A 90 1.34 -2.37 3.85
CA ARG A 90 1.80 -1.45 4.89
C ARG A 90 3.32 -1.50 5.05
N LEU A 91 3.90 -2.69 4.99
CA LEU A 91 5.35 -2.88 5.06
C LEU A 91 6.05 -2.23 3.85
N LEU A 92 5.50 -2.38 2.64
CA LEU A 92 6.03 -1.72 1.44
C LEU A 92 6.03 -0.19 1.57
N PHE A 93 4.98 0.38 2.16
CA PHE A 93 4.95 1.81 2.47
C PHE A 93 5.96 2.17 3.57
N ALA A 94 6.10 1.33 4.62
CA ALA A 94 7.02 1.52 5.73
C ALA A 94 8.49 1.54 5.30
N PHE A 95 8.86 0.81 4.25
CA PHE A 95 10.22 0.84 3.70
C PHE A 95 10.67 2.22 3.22
N GLY A 96 9.73 3.13 2.95
CA GLY A 96 10.04 4.48 2.50
C GLY A 96 10.73 4.55 1.13
N ILE A 97 10.48 3.56 0.28
CA ILE A 97 11.02 3.49 -1.07
C ILE A 97 10.53 4.70 -1.87
N ARG A 98 11.45 5.38 -2.55
CA ARG A 98 11.10 6.57 -3.34
C ARG A 98 10.03 6.24 -4.38
N GLN A 99 8.99 7.08 -4.48
CA GLN A 99 7.82 6.92 -5.35
C GLN A 99 6.85 5.77 -4.94
N VAL A 100 7.10 5.08 -3.85
CA VAL A 100 6.19 4.06 -3.31
C VAL A 100 5.43 4.65 -2.13
N GLY A 101 4.24 5.17 -2.41
CA GLY A 101 3.27 5.60 -1.39
C GLY A 101 2.31 4.46 -1.00
N GLN A 102 1.36 4.75 -0.13
CA GLN A 102 0.36 3.77 0.32
C GLN A 102 -0.38 3.09 -0.84
N LYS A 103 -0.83 3.88 -1.84
CA LYS A 103 -1.53 3.33 -3.01
C LYS A 103 -0.66 2.37 -3.82
N ALA A 104 0.60 2.75 -4.06
CA ALA A 104 1.55 1.89 -4.76
C ALA A 104 1.83 0.62 -3.96
N GLY A 105 2.00 0.72 -2.64
CA GLY A 105 2.16 -0.43 -1.75
C GLY A 105 1.00 -1.42 -1.86
N LYS A 106 -0.24 -0.93 -1.86
CA LYS A 106 -1.45 -1.77 -1.99
C LYS A 106 -1.51 -2.50 -3.32
N VAL A 107 -1.37 -1.80 -4.45
CA VAL A 107 -1.48 -2.44 -5.76
C VAL A 107 -0.34 -3.44 -6.01
N LEU A 108 0.87 -3.17 -5.50
CA LEU A 108 2.00 -4.10 -5.58
C LEU A 108 1.76 -5.33 -4.70
N ALA A 109 1.33 -5.15 -3.45
CA ALA A 109 1.02 -6.25 -2.54
C ALA A 109 -0.09 -7.16 -3.09
N ALA A 110 -1.18 -6.58 -3.56
CA ALA A 110 -2.28 -7.32 -4.18
C ALA A 110 -1.87 -8.07 -5.46
N ARG A 111 -0.98 -7.47 -6.29
CA ARG A 111 -0.55 -8.09 -7.55
C ARG A 111 0.42 -9.25 -7.35
N PHE A 112 1.37 -9.11 -6.42
CA PHE A 112 2.44 -10.10 -6.24
C PHE A 112 2.19 -11.07 -5.09
N GLY A 113 1.30 -10.73 -4.16
CA GLY A 113 0.92 -11.58 -3.02
C GLY A 113 1.98 -11.72 -1.95
N THR A 114 3.27 -11.83 -2.33
CA THR A 114 4.39 -12.00 -1.40
C THR A 114 5.52 -11.04 -1.72
N LEU A 115 6.32 -10.69 -0.70
CA LEU A 115 7.52 -9.87 -0.89
C LEU A 115 8.54 -10.56 -1.81
N ASP A 116 8.68 -11.89 -1.71
CA ASP A 116 9.63 -12.65 -2.55
C ASP A 116 9.23 -12.62 -4.02
N ALA A 117 7.95 -12.75 -4.34
CA ALA A 117 7.46 -12.60 -5.71
C ALA A 117 7.70 -11.18 -6.26
N LEU A 118 7.52 -10.15 -5.41
CA LEU A 118 7.80 -8.76 -5.78
C LEU A 118 9.29 -8.51 -6.03
N ILE A 119 10.18 -9.08 -5.22
CA ILE A 119 11.64 -8.98 -5.38
C ILE A 119 12.10 -9.66 -6.68
N ALA A 120 11.48 -10.79 -7.05
CA ALA A 120 11.80 -11.55 -8.26
C ALA A 120 11.23 -10.93 -9.55
N ALA A 121 10.35 -9.93 -9.45
CA ALA A 121 9.67 -9.34 -10.59
C ALA A 121 10.61 -8.54 -11.51
N SER A 122 10.40 -8.64 -12.82
CA SER A 122 11.10 -7.84 -13.83
C SER A 122 10.57 -6.39 -13.90
N GLU A 123 11.31 -5.49 -14.56
CA GLU A 123 10.84 -4.11 -14.79
C GLU A 123 9.56 -4.10 -15.63
N GLU A 124 9.41 -5.01 -16.60
CA GLU A 124 8.21 -5.16 -17.41
C GLU A 124 7.00 -5.56 -16.57
N GLU A 125 7.16 -6.55 -15.69
CA GLU A 125 6.08 -7.01 -14.81
C GLU A 125 5.66 -5.91 -13.83
N LEU A 126 6.61 -5.16 -13.27
CA LEU A 126 6.33 -4.03 -12.39
C LEU A 126 5.58 -2.91 -13.12
N THR A 127 5.99 -2.57 -14.34
CA THR A 127 5.36 -1.49 -15.12
C THR A 127 4.00 -1.89 -15.71
N ALA A 128 3.70 -3.18 -15.79
CA ALA A 128 2.37 -3.68 -16.14
C ALA A 128 1.33 -3.44 -15.02
N VAL A 129 1.79 -3.21 -13.77
CA VAL A 129 0.89 -2.91 -12.64
C VAL A 129 0.31 -1.50 -12.80
N PRO A 130 -1.02 -1.32 -12.67
CA PRO A 130 -1.64 0.01 -12.72
C PRO A 130 -0.98 0.99 -11.73
N ASP A 131 -0.77 2.23 -12.18
CA ASP A 131 -0.14 3.32 -11.41
C ASP A 131 1.34 3.14 -11.07
N ILE A 132 1.98 2.04 -11.51
CA ILE A 132 3.43 1.83 -11.39
C ILE A 132 4.10 2.19 -12.72
N GLY A 133 4.75 3.35 -12.75
CA GLY A 133 5.54 3.78 -13.91
C GLY A 133 6.99 3.32 -13.84
N GLY A 134 7.74 3.43 -14.95
CA GLY A 134 9.14 3.02 -15.01
C GLY A 134 10.07 3.68 -13.96
N ILE A 135 9.75 4.89 -13.49
CA ILE A 135 10.51 5.54 -12.41
C ILE A 135 10.31 4.79 -11.09
N THR A 136 9.08 4.42 -10.77
CA THR A 136 8.74 3.65 -9.57
C THR A 136 9.33 2.24 -9.64
N ALA A 137 9.19 1.56 -10.78
CA ALA A 137 9.75 0.22 -11.01
C ALA A 137 11.26 0.19 -10.79
N ARG A 138 12.00 1.12 -11.39
CA ARG A 138 13.46 1.24 -11.17
C ARG A 138 13.83 1.57 -9.73
N SER A 139 13.06 2.41 -9.04
CA SER A 139 13.28 2.71 -7.62
C SER A 139 13.13 1.46 -6.75
N LEU A 140 12.12 0.62 -7.03
CA LEU A 140 11.91 -0.67 -6.36
C LEU A 140 13.09 -1.61 -6.60
N LEU A 141 13.45 -1.86 -7.86
CA LEU A 141 14.54 -2.77 -8.22
C LEU A 141 15.87 -2.34 -7.60
N GLN A 142 16.20 -1.04 -7.67
CA GLN A 142 17.41 -0.50 -7.06
C GLN A 142 17.39 -0.66 -5.54
N TRP A 143 16.25 -0.44 -4.91
CA TRP A 143 16.12 -0.56 -3.46
C TRP A 143 16.30 -2.02 -3.03
N PHE A 144 15.64 -2.99 -3.67
CA PHE A 144 15.78 -4.41 -3.36
C PHE A 144 17.18 -4.97 -3.58
N GLN A 145 17.97 -4.36 -4.46
CA GLN A 145 19.35 -4.77 -4.73
C GLN A 145 20.37 -4.18 -3.75
N SER A 146 19.96 -3.23 -2.90
CA SER A 146 20.90 -2.59 -1.96
C SER A 146 21.21 -3.54 -0.79
N PRO A 147 22.48 -3.62 -0.34
CA PRO A 147 22.87 -4.45 0.79
C PRO A 147 22.09 -4.13 2.07
N GLN A 148 21.76 -2.85 2.29
CA GLN A 148 21.00 -2.40 3.46
C GLN A 148 19.56 -2.93 3.42
N SER A 149 18.91 -2.93 2.25
CA SER A 149 17.56 -3.44 2.08
C SER A 149 17.50 -4.95 2.23
N ILE A 150 18.48 -5.66 1.66
CA ILE A 150 18.60 -7.11 1.81
C ILE A 150 18.73 -7.47 3.30
N HIS A 151 19.66 -6.82 4.01
CA HIS A 151 19.84 -7.04 5.44
C HIS A 151 18.57 -6.71 6.25
N LEU A 152 17.88 -5.61 5.93
CA LEU A 152 16.62 -5.26 6.58
C LEU A 152 15.56 -6.34 6.36
N ILE A 153 15.37 -6.80 5.12
CA ILE A 153 14.37 -7.82 4.79
C ILE A 153 14.69 -9.13 5.52
N ASP A 154 15.95 -9.56 5.56
CA ASP A 154 16.36 -10.78 6.26
C ASP A 154 16.09 -10.66 7.77
N THR A 155 16.44 -9.52 8.37
CA THR A 155 16.18 -9.25 9.80
C THR A 155 14.67 -9.27 10.11
N LEU A 156 13.84 -8.68 9.26
CA LEU A 156 12.38 -8.70 9.43
C LEU A 156 11.81 -10.12 9.29
N ARG A 157 12.34 -10.90 8.35
CA ARG A 157 11.95 -12.30 8.14
C ARG A 157 12.30 -13.16 9.36
N GLU A 158 13.53 -13.04 9.88
CA GLU A 158 13.98 -13.71 11.09
C GLU A 158 13.15 -13.34 12.32
N ALA A 159 12.73 -12.10 12.42
CA ALA A 159 11.85 -11.60 13.47
C ALA A 159 10.40 -12.10 13.35
N GLY A 160 10.02 -12.74 12.25
CA GLY A 160 8.66 -13.25 12.01
C GLY A 160 7.66 -12.16 11.56
N VAL A 161 8.13 -11.08 10.94
CA VAL A 161 7.26 -10.07 10.34
C VAL A 161 6.57 -10.68 9.11
N ASN A 162 5.27 -10.42 8.97
CA ASN A 162 4.50 -10.88 7.83
C ASN A 162 5.00 -10.23 6.52
N LEU A 163 5.33 -11.06 5.54
CA LEU A 163 5.80 -10.68 4.20
C LEU A 163 4.80 -11.04 3.11
N GLU A 164 3.56 -11.33 3.49
CA GLU A 164 2.49 -11.74 2.59
C GLU A 164 1.35 -10.72 2.61
N SER A 165 0.65 -10.62 1.50
CA SER A 165 -0.54 -9.78 1.39
C SER A 165 -1.78 -10.59 1.72
N HIS A 166 -2.66 -9.99 2.52
CA HIS A 166 -4.02 -10.45 2.74
C HIS A 166 -5.01 -9.75 1.80
N GLU A 167 -4.53 -8.79 1.00
CA GLU A 167 -5.33 -8.16 -0.04
C GLU A 167 -5.66 -9.21 -1.11
N GLU A 168 -6.92 -9.25 -1.54
CA GLU A 168 -7.29 -10.13 -2.65
C GLU A 168 -6.47 -9.77 -3.91
N PRO A 169 -5.96 -10.76 -4.66
CA PRO A 169 -5.20 -10.50 -5.88
C PRO A 169 -5.99 -9.59 -6.80
N VAL A 170 -5.36 -8.51 -7.26
CA VAL A 170 -5.98 -7.65 -8.27
C VAL A 170 -6.11 -8.48 -9.55
N GLY A 171 -7.34 -8.79 -9.94
CA GLY A 171 -7.63 -9.39 -11.23
C GLY A 171 -7.15 -8.48 -12.35
N ASP A 172 -6.86 -9.03 -13.51
CA ASP A 172 -6.44 -8.29 -14.69
C ASP A 172 -7.56 -8.11 -15.75
N GLN A 173 -8.74 -8.65 -15.45
CA GLN A 173 -9.89 -8.69 -16.36
C GLN A 173 -10.30 -7.31 -16.89
N LEU A 174 -10.16 -6.27 -16.06
CA LEU A 174 -10.44 -4.89 -16.41
C LEU A 174 -9.16 -4.03 -16.56
N ALA A 175 -8.00 -4.66 -16.68
CA ALA A 175 -6.72 -3.97 -16.81
C ALA A 175 -6.74 -2.95 -17.97
N GLY A 176 -6.33 -1.71 -17.68
CA GLY A 176 -6.31 -0.63 -18.67
C GLY A 176 -7.68 -0.03 -19.01
N LYS A 177 -8.79 -0.52 -18.46
CA LYS A 177 -10.13 0.04 -18.68
C LYS A 177 -10.41 1.16 -17.67
N ILE A 178 -11.08 2.20 -18.17
CA ILE A 178 -11.51 3.34 -17.34
C ILE A 178 -13.04 3.35 -17.30
N PHE A 179 -13.58 3.32 -16.10
CA PHE A 179 -15.02 3.31 -15.83
C PHE A 179 -15.47 4.66 -15.25
N VAL A 180 -16.68 5.06 -15.57
CA VAL A 180 -17.38 6.18 -14.91
C VAL A 180 -18.71 5.66 -14.37
N LEU A 181 -18.96 5.90 -13.09
CA LEU A 181 -20.20 5.54 -12.41
C LEU A 181 -21.14 6.75 -12.40
N THR A 182 -22.41 6.54 -12.75
CA THR A 182 -23.42 7.61 -12.80
C THR A 182 -24.79 7.08 -12.40
N GLY A 183 -25.62 7.94 -11.84
CA GLY A 183 -26.94 7.52 -11.30
C GLY A 183 -26.83 6.85 -9.94
N THR A 184 -27.97 6.33 -9.44
CA THR A 184 -28.06 5.53 -8.22
C THR A 184 -28.05 4.07 -8.62
N LEU A 185 -27.08 3.33 -8.08
CA LEU A 185 -26.98 1.89 -8.26
C LEU A 185 -27.88 1.22 -7.19
N GLU A 186 -28.57 0.15 -7.57
CA GLU A 186 -29.55 -0.52 -6.69
C GLU A 186 -28.91 -1.55 -5.76
N ARG A 187 -27.90 -2.28 -6.27
CA ARG A 187 -27.31 -3.43 -5.59
C ARG A 187 -26.06 -3.09 -4.76
N PHE A 188 -25.41 -2.00 -5.05
CA PHE A 188 -24.17 -1.58 -4.39
C PHE A 188 -24.02 -0.06 -4.43
N THR A 189 -23.25 0.48 -3.51
CA THR A 189 -22.84 1.87 -3.49
C THR A 189 -21.81 2.16 -4.61
N ARG A 190 -21.60 3.43 -4.91
CA ARG A 190 -20.55 3.82 -5.88
C ARG A 190 -19.15 3.43 -5.42
N ASP A 191 -18.91 3.45 -4.11
CA ASP A 191 -17.62 3.09 -3.52
C ASP A 191 -17.38 1.58 -3.63
N GLU A 192 -18.41 0.75 -3.39
CA GLU A 192 -18.36 -0.70 -3.61
C GLU A 192 -18.15 -1.05 -5.08
N ALA A 193 -18.91 -0.43 -6.00
CA ALA A 193 -18.70 -0.62 -7.44
C ALA A 193 -17.29 -0.19 -7.87
N GLY A 194 -16.78 0.90 -7.29
CA GLY A 194 -15.42 1.37 -7.52
C GLY A 194 -14.38 0.34 -7.06
N ALA A 195 -14.54 -0.18 -5.86
CA ALA A 195 -13.67 -1.23 -5.32
C ALA A 195 -13.68 -2.50 -6.18
N MET A 196 -14.86 -2.92 -6.68
CA MET A 196 -14.99 -4.07 -7.59
C MET A 196 -14.22 -3.86 -8.91
N ILE A 197 -14.29 -2.66 -9.47
CA ILE A 197 -13.54 -2.30 -10.69
C ILE A 197 -12.04 -2.33 -10.42
N GLU A 198 -11.60 -1.70 -9.33
CA GLU A 198 -10.20 -1.64 -8.94
C GLU A 198 -9.63 -3.02 -8.59
N ALA A 199 -10.42 -3.88 -7.95
CA ALA A 199 -10.06 -5.28 -7.67
C ALA A 199 -9.84 -6.12 -8.93
N GLN A 200 -10.36 -5.70 -10.08
CA GLN A 200 -10.14 -6.34 -11.39
C GLN A 200 -9.15 -5.57 -12.29
N GLY A 201 -8.37 -4.66 -11.71
CA GLY A 201 -7.33 -3.90 -12.43
C GLY A 201 -7.86 -2.72 -13.26
N GLY A 202 -9.16 -2.38 -13.15
CA GLY A 202 -9.76 -1.22 -13.79
C GLY A 202 -9.51 0.08 -13.02
N LYS A 203 -9.86 1.21 -13.63
CA LYS A 203 -9.80 2.54 -13.00
C LYS A 203 -11.17 3.20 -12.98
N VAL A 204 -11.49 3.90 -11.90
CA VAL A 204 -12.69 4.73 -11.80
C VAL A 204 -12.33 6.20 -12.03
N SER A 205 -13.09 6.89 -12.88
CA SER A 205 -12.96 8.32 -13.14
C SER A 205 -14.24 9.09 -12.75
N GLY A 206 -14.05 10.26 -12.18
CA GLY A 206 -15.16 11.16 -11.83
C GLY A 206 -15.86 11.82 -13.04
N SER A 207 -15.25 11.79 -14.24
CA SER A 207 -15.78 12.46 -15.42
C SER A 207 -15.64 11.64 -16.69
N VAL A 208 -16.61 11.76 -17.59
CA VAL A 208 -16.60 11.10 -18.90
C VAL A 208 -15.70 11.86 -19.88
N SER A 209 -14.79 11.15 -20.56
CA SER A 209 -13.88 11.67 -21.57
C SER A 209 -13.66 10.64 -22.68
N LYS A 210 -12.96 11.01 -23.75
CA LYS A 210 -12.59 10.07 -24.84
C LYS A 210 -11.72 8.87 -24.37
N LYS A 211 -11.14 8.96 -23.17
CA LYS A 211 -10.36 7.87 -22.54
C LYS A 211 -11.24 6.90 -21.73
N THR A 212 -12.52 7.24 -21.49
CA THR A 212 -13.45 6.39 -20.75
C THR A 212 -13.78 5.17 -21.59
N SER A 213 -13.62 3.97 -21.01
CA SER A 213 -13.91 2.70 -21.68
C SER A 213 -15.37 2.31 -21.55
N TYR A 214 -15.96 2.53 -20.36
CA TYR A 214 -17.34 2.19 -20.05
C TYR A 214 -17.96 3.18 -19.08
N VAL A 215 -19.27 3.34 -19.18
CA VAL A 215 -20.07 4.06 -18.18
C VAL A 215 -21.07 3.08 -17.57
N VAL A 216 -21.05 2.90 -16.27
CA VAL A 216 -22.08 2.12 -15.55
C VAL A 216 -23.16 3.10 -15.10
N ALA A 217 -24.37 2.89 -15.59
CA ALA A 217 -25.49 3.79 -15.35
C ALA A 217 -26.58 3.11 -14.53
N GLY A 218 -26.83 3.64 -13.31
CA GLY A 218 -27.97 3.31 -12.49
C GLY A 218 -29.17 4.24 -12.74
N GLU A 219 -30.15 4.21 -11.85
CA GLU A 219 -31.32 5.08 -11.93
C GLU A 219 -30.98 6.56 -11.88
N ALA A 220 -31.77 7.37 -12.58
CA ALA A 220 -31.62 8.83 -12.66
C ALA A 220 -30.21 9.28 -13.15
N ALA A 221 -29.57 8.50 -14.01
CA ALA A 221 -28.30 8.87 -14.63
C ALA A 221 -28.45 10.16 -15.45
N GLY A 222 -27.68 11.20 -15.07
CA GLY A 222 -27.83 12.56 -15.59
C GLY A 222 -26.85 12.91 -16.72
N SER A 223 -26.14 14.03 -16.57
CA SER A 223 -25.25 14.63 -17.59
C SER A 223 -24.13 13.71 -18.06
N LYS A 224 -23.60 12.84 -17.19
CA LYS A 224 -22.55 11.88 -17.54
C LYS A 224 -23.04 10.83 -18.54
N LEU A 225 -24.29 10.36 -18.43
CA LEU A 225 -24.90 9.42 -19.38
C LEU A 225 -25.03 10.07 -20.77
N ARG A 226 -25.56 11.30 -20.83
CA ARG A 226 -25.65 12.05 -22.09
C ARG A 226 -24.30 12.22 -22.76
N LYS A 227 -23.30 12.61 -21.98
CA LYS A 227 -21.93 12.79 -22.51
C LYS A 227 -21.31 11.47 -23.00
N ALA A 228 -21.62 10.33 -22.36
CA ALA A 228 -21.19 9.03 -22.85
C ALA A 228 -21.80 8.70 -24.21
N GLN A 229 -23.10 8.94 -24.37
CA GLN A 229 -23.81 8.76 -25.64
C GLN A 229 -23.26 9.67 -26.76
N GLU A 230 -23.01 10.94 -26.47
CA GLU A 230 -22.39 11.88 -27.41
C GLU A 230 -21.00 11.45 -27.87
N LEU A 231 -20.21 10.81 -26.98
CA LEU A 231 -18.87 10.33 -27.29
C LEU A 231 -18.84 8.88 -27.82
N GLY A 232 -20.01 8.21 -27.96
CA GLY A 232 -20.11 6.84 -28.41
C GLY A 232 -19.49 5.82 -27.44
N ILE A 233 -19.45 6.14 -26.15
CA ILE A 233 -18.88 5.27 -25.10
C ILE A 233 -19.94 4.25 -24.69
N PRO A 234 -19.59 2.96 -24.62
CA PRO A 234 -20.50 1.91 -24.15
C PRO A 234 -21.03 2.21 -22.75
N VAL A 235 -22.36 2.09 -22.61
CA VAL A 235 -23.06 2.23 -21.32
C VAL A 235 -23.50 0.85 -20.88
N LEU A 236 -23.17 0.50 -19.66
CA LEU A 236 -23.54 -0.76 -19.02
C LEU A 236 -24.61 -0.52 -17.97
N THR A 237 -25.57 -1.42 -17.89
CA THR A 237 -26.43 -1.59 -16.73
C THR A 237 -25.66 -2.25 -15.58
N GLU A 238 -26.22 -2.26 -14.38
CA GLU A 238 -25.63 -3.01 -13.24
C GLU A 238 -25.46 -4.50 -13.53
N GLU A 239 -26.43 -5.10 -14.22
CA GLU A 239 -26.42 -6.52 -14.57
C GLU A 239 -25.33 -6.84 -15.60
N GLU A 240 -25.19 -6.01 -16.62
CA GLU A 240 -24.11 -6.12 -17.62
C GLU A 240 -22.74 -5.92 -16.98
N PHE A 241 -22.63 -4.99 -16.03
CA PHE A 241 -21.41 -4.75 -15.27
C PHE A 241 -21.02 -5.97 -14.42
N LEU A 242 -21.98 -6.56 -13.68
CA LEU A 242 -21.74 -7.78 -12.90
C LEU A 242 -21.36 -8.97 -13.79
N THR A 243 -22.02 -9.11 -14.93
CA THR A 243 -21.68 -10.14 -15.91
C THR A 243 -20.26 -9.98 -16.43
N MET A 244 -19.84 -8.73 -16.69
CA MET A 244 -18.47 -8.41 -17.10
C MET A 244 -17.43 -8.76 -16.03
N LEU A 245 -17.77 -8.65 -14.75
CA LEU A 245 -16.92 -9.03 -13.62
C LEU A 245 -16.84 -10.56 -13.39
N GLY A 246 -17.59 -11.35 -14.18
CA GLY A 246 -17.61 -12.82 -14.02
C GLY A 246 -18.39 -13.29 -12.79
N SER A 247 -19.10 -12.40 -12.10
CA SER A 247 -19.98 -12.74 -11.00
C SER A 247 -21.23 -13.41 -11.58
N ARG A 248 -21.24 -14.74 -11.69
CA ARG A 248 -22.51 -15.49 -11.78
C ARG A 248 -23.22 -15.23 -10.45
N LEU A 249 -24.36 -14.58 -10.52
CA LEU A 249 -25.28 -14.52 -9.39
C LEU A 249 -25.65 -15.97 -9.05
N ASP A 250 -25.10 -16.51 -7.98
CA ASP A 250 -25.70 -17.64 -7.31
C ASP A 250 -27.09 -17.18 -6.84
N SER A 251 -28.10 -17.67 -7.54
CA SER A 251 -29.51 -17.42 -7.31
C SER A 251 -30.01 -18.22 -6.11
N ASP A 252 -29.29 -18.15 -4.98
CA ASP A 252 -29.72 -18.83 -3.74
C ASP A 252 -29.53 -17.91 -2.53
N GLN A 253 -30.27 -16.80 -2.51
CA GLN A 253 -30.75 -16.17 -1.27
C GLN A 253 -32.02 -15.35 -1.60
N LEU A 254 -33.15 -16.06 -1.76
CA LEU A 254 -34.50 -15.54 -1.56
C LEU A 254 -35.03 -16.08 -0.25
#